data_53d5eba82f594db7a772365aca14ea96
#
_entry.id   53d5eba82f594db7a772365aca14ea96
#
_cell.length_a   1.000
_cell.length_b   1.000
_cell.length_c   1.000
_cell.angle_alpha   90.00
_cell.angle_beta   90.00
_cell.angle_gamma   90.00
#
_symmetry.space_group_name_H-M   'P 1'
#
loop_
_entity.id
_entity.type
_entity.pdbx_description
1 polymer ?
#
loop_
_entity_poly.entity_id
_entity_poly.type
_entity_poly.pdbx_seq_one_letter_code
_entity_poly.pdbx_strand_id
1 'polypeptide(L)'
;MQVAVITPYYRESVELLQICHASVAAQGHSCRHVLVADGFPQDSLDDWPVDHVRLPEPHHDIGSTPRLIGAVHAVGLGADLICFLDADNWYAVDHVASVVACIAETGAAFVSCGRHLHDPDGRYLAECPNIDPE
;
A
#
# COMPACT_ATOMS: atom_id res chain seq x y z
N MET A 1 13.10 -8.05 9.44
CA MET A 1 12.40 -6.75 9.22
C MET A 1 10.93 -7.05 9.08
N GLN A 2 10.09 -6.47 9.92
CA GLN A 2 8.64 -6.58 9.83
C GLN A 2 8.11 -5.47 8.92
N VAL A 3 7.46 -5.86 7.83
CA VAL A 3 6.98 -4.92 6.80
C VAL A 3 5.47 -4.75 6.94
N ALA A 4 5.01 -3.51 6.89
CA ALA A 4 3.59 -3.19 6.74
C ALA A 4 3.36 -2.40 5.45
N VAL A 5 2.32 -2.78 4.72
CA VAL A 5 1.82 -2.06 3.55
C VAL A 5 0.55 -1.32 3.94
N ILE A 6 0.54 -0.01 3.75
CA ILE A 6 -0.58 0.87 4.08
C ILE A 6 -1.32 1.24 2.81
N THR A 7 -2.60 0.93 2.76
CA THR A 7 -3.48 1.28 1.66
C THR A 7 -4.66 2.11 2.17
N PRO A 8 -4.64 3.43 1.95
CA PRO A 8 -5.82 4.24 2.18
C PRO A 8 -6.86 3.95 1.09
N TYR A 9 -8.14 3.89 1.46
CA TYR A 9 -9.22 3.82 0.49
C TYR A 9 -10.39 4.72 0.89
N TYR A 10 -11.12 5.20 -0.11
CA TYR A 10 -12.23 6.12 0.05
C TYR A 10 -13.53 5.49 -0.42
N ARG A 11 -13.72 5.38 -1.72
CA ARG A 11 -14.90 4.79 -2.36
C ARG A 11 -14.56 3.76 -3.43
N GLU A 12 -13.33 3.29 -3.42
CA GLU A 12 -12.89 2.24 -4.34
C GLU A 12 -13.74 0.98 -4.12
N SER A 13 -14.00 0.28 -5.21
CA SER A 13 -14.79 -0.95 -5.17
C SER A 13 -14.06 -2.09 -4.47
N VAL A 14 -14.81 -3.06 -3.97
CA VAL A 14 -14.23 -4.28 -3.35
C VAL A 14 -13.33 -5.01 -4.33
N GLU A 15 -13.68 -5.01 -5.64
CA GLU A 15 -12.89 -5.66 -6.69
C GLU A 15 -11.51 -5.02 -6.85
N LEU A 16 -11.41 -3.68 -6.83
CA LEU A 16 -10.12 -2.98 -6.84
C LEU A 16 -9.30 -3.28 -5.59
N LEU A 17 -9.93 -3.20 -4.43
CA LEU A 17 -9.27 -3.53 -3.16
C LEU A 17 -8.80 -4.99 -3.13
N GLN A 18 -9.53 -5.91 -3.76
CA GLN A 18 -9.13 -7.31 -3.85
C GLN A 18 -7.87 -7.51 -4.72
N ILE A 19 -7.76 -6.81 -5.84
CA ILE A 19 -6.56 -6.82 -6.69
C ILE A 19 -5.36 -6.27 -5.91
N CYS A 20 -5.54 -5.12 -5.27
CA CYS A 20 -4.54 -4.50 -4.42
C CYS A 20 -4.07 -5.46 -3.32
N HIS A 21 -5.00 -6.00 -2.52
CA HIS A 21 -4.68 -6.93 -1.43
C HIS A 21 -4.01 -8.22 -1.93
N ALA A 22 -4.49 -8.81 -3.02
CA ALA A 22 -3.90 -10.01 -3.60
C ALA A 22 -2.42 -9.79 -3.97
N SER A 23 -2.07 -8.58 -4.46
CA SER A 23 -0.68 -8.25 -4.79
C SER A 23 0.22 -8.15 -3.56
N VAL A 24 -0.32 -7.71 -2.42
CA VAL A 24 0.41 -7.69 -1.14
C VAL A 24 0.56 -9.10 -0.58
N ALA A 25 -0.51 -9.89 -0.63
CA ALA A 25 -0.49 -11.29 -0.16
C ALA A 25 0.46 -12.19 -0.98
N ALA A 26 0.68 -11.84 -2.27
CA ALA A 26 1.58 -12.57 -3.16
C ALA A 26 3.06 -12.20 -3.03
N GLN A 27 3.43 -11.24 -2.16
CA GLN A 27 4.83 -10.87 -1.99
C GLN A 27 5.66 -12.02 -1.42
N GLY A 28 6.88 -12.19 -1.94
CA GLY A 28 7.82 -13.19 -1.43
C GLY A 28 8.34 -12.89 -0.01
N HIS A 29 8.11 -11.68 0.50
CA HIS A 29 8.39 -11.24 1.86
C HIS A 29 7.07 -11.10 2.63
N SER A 30 7.01 -11.66 3.85
CA SER A 30 5.80 -11.56 4.67
C SER A 30 5.48 -10.10 5.01
N CYS A 31 4.28 -9.67 4.68
CA CYS A 31 3.81 -8.31 4.89
C CYS A 31 2.50 -8.30 5.69
N ARG A 32 2.38 -7.35 6.60
CA ARG A 32 1.11 -6.96 7.19
C ARG A 32 0.43 -5.98 6.25
N HIS A 33 -0.83 -6.21 5.89
CA HIS A 33 -1.59 -5.25 5.08
C HIS A 33 -2.56 -4.47 5.98
N VAL A 34 -2.46 -3.15 5.96
CA VAL A 34 -3.32 -2.23 6.70
C VAL A 34 -4.18 -1.47 5.71
N LEU A 35 -5.48 -1.75 5.68
CA LEU A 35 -6.48 -1.02 4.90
C LEU A 35 -7.09 0.07 5.78
N VAL A 36 -7.04 1.32 5.33
CA VAL A 36 -7.56 2.45 6.09
C VAL A 36 -8.71 3.09 5.33
N ALA A 37 -9.93 2.89 5.84
CA ALA A 37 -11.14 3.51 5.28
C ALA A 37 -11.19 4.98 5.64
N ASP A 38 -11.24 5.86 4.63
CA ASP A 38 -11.38 7.31 4.83
C ASP A 38 -12.87 7.72 4.75
N GLY A 39 -13.63 7.40 5.79
CA GLY A 39 -15.04 7.79 5.96
C GLY A 39 -16.07 6.83 5.36
N PHE A 40 -15.67 5.85 4.54
CA PHE A 40 -16.60 4.90 3.91
C PHE A 40 -16.15 3.44 4.10
N PRO A 41 -16.13 2.93 5.35
CA PRO A 41 -15.68 1.57 5.61
C PRO A 41 -16.60 0.54 4.97
N GLN A 42 -16.00 -0.52 4.41
CA GLN A 42 -16.71 -1.65 3.81
C GLN A 42 -16.61 -2.87 4.74
N ASP A 43 -17.75 -3.32 5.26
CA ASP A 43 -17.80 -4.41 6.24
C ASP A 43 -17.29 -5.75 5.70
N SER A 44 -17.38 -5.96 4.38
CA SER A 44 -16.87 -7.16 3.72
C SER A 44 -15.36 -7.36 3.87
N LEU A 45 -14.61 -6.30 4.19
CA LEU A 45 -13.16 -6.38 4.40
C LEU A 45 -12.78 -6.91 5.79
N ASP A 46 -13.73 -6.98 6.72
CA ASP A 46 -13.47 -7.49 8.07
C ASP A 46 -13.15 -9.00 8.08
N ASP A 47 -13.58 -9.73 7.05
CA ASP A 47 -13.29 -11.16 6.87
C ASP A 47 -11.93 -11.41 6.17
N TRP A 48 -11.24 -10.37 5.74
CA TRP A 48 -9.95 -10.49 5.08
C TRP A 48 -8.80 -10.56 6.10
N PRO A 49 -7.67 -11.20 5.75
CA PRO A 49 -6.48 -11.25 6.61
C PRO A 49 -5.71 -9.92 6.56
N VAL A 50 -6.36 -8.83 6.96
CA VAL A 50 -5.85 -7.45 6.96
C VAL A 50 -6.13 -6.78 8.30
N ASP A 51 -5.40 -5.73 8.61
CA ASP A 51 -5.79 -4.80 9.67
C ASP A 51 -6.70 -3.73 9.04
N HIS A 52 -7.97 -3.76 9.36
CA HIS A 52 -8.95 -2.82 8.82
C HIS A 52 -9.16 -1.66 9.82
N VAL A 53 -8.62 -0.49 9.49
CA VAL A 53 -8.77 0.75 10.25
C VAL A 53 -9.89 1.57 9.64
N ARG A 54 -10.85 2.01 10.49
CA ARG A 54 -12.05 2.73 10.07
C ARG A 54 -12.01 4.14 10.59
N LEU A 55 -11.89 5.13 9.70
CA LEU A 55 -12.07 6.54 10.06
C LEU A 55 -13.54 6.91 9.87
N PRO A 56 -14.16 7.60 10.85
CA PRO A 56 -15.60 7.85 10.82
C PRO A 56 -16.03 8.85 9.76
N GLU A 57 -15.11 9.74 9.34
CA GLU A 57 -15.37 10.82 8.40
C GLU A 57 -14.23 10.94 7.38
N PRO A 58 -14.55 11.36 6.13
CA PRO A 58 -13.55 11.58 5.09
C PRO A 58 -12.76 12.86 5.37
N HIS A 59 -11.45 12.80 5.10
CA HIS A 59 -10.53 13.92 5.37
C HIS A 59 -10.29 14.82 4.16
N HIS A 60 -10.62 14.36 2.93
CA HIS A 60 -10.49 15.14 1.69
C HIS A 60 -9.07 15.67 1.42
N ASP A 61 -8.05 14.93 1.82
CA ASP A 61 -6.64 15.33 1.71
C ASP A 61 -5.81 14.36 0.84
N ILE A 62 -6.47 13.74 -0.12
CA ILE A 62 -5.87 12.81 -1.09
C ILE A 62 -5.19 11.62 -0.38
N GLY A 63 -5.78 11.19 0.73
CA GLY A 63 -5.31 10.03 1.49
C GLY A 63 -4.13 10.30 2.43
N SER A 64 -3.75 11.56 2.66
CA SER A 64 -2.62 11.90 3.54
C SER A 64 -2.89 11.50 4.99
N THR A 65 -4.04 11.88 5.54
CA THR A 65 -4.44 11.50 6.90
C THR A 65 -4.57 9.99 7.08
N PRO A 66 -5.32 9.25 6.24
CA PRO A 66 -5.41 7.79 6.41
C PRO A 66 -4.06 7.08 6.23
N ARG A 67 -3.14 7.55 5.35
CA ARG A 67 -1.78 7.01 5.28
C ARG A 67 -1.02 7.18 6.59
N LEU A 68 -1.07 8.37 7.19
CA LEU A 68 -0.41 8.64 8.47
C LEU A 68 -0.97 7.77 9.58
N ILE A 69 -2.30 7.68 9.70
CA ILE A 69 -2.95 6.87 10.74
C ILE A 69 -2.60 5.39 10.57
N GLY A 70 -2.63 4.88 9.35
CA GLY A 70 -2.22 3.50 9.05
C GLY A 70 -0.76 3.23 9.39
N ALA A 71 0.14 4.18 9.09
CA ALA A 71 1.55 4.06 9.44
C ALA A 71 1.77 4.04 10.96
N VAL A 72 1.13 4.95 11.70
CA VAL A 72 1.19 4.98 13.17
C VAL A 72 0.66 3.69 13.78
N HIS A 73 -0.47 3.19 13.26
CA HIS A 73 -1.04 1.90 13.67
C HIS A 73 -0.05 0.75 13.46
N ALA A 74 0.55 0.66 12.27
CA ALA A 74 1.51 -0.38 11.94
C ALA A 74 2.78 -0.33 12.80
N VAL A 75 3.31 0.87 13.06
CA VAL A 75 4.46 1.06 13.98
C VAL A 75 4.10 0.60 15.40
N GLY A 76 2.89 0.92 15.87
CA GLY A 76 2.38 0.44 17.16
C GLY A 76 2.28 -1.09 17.26
N LEU A 77 2.19 -1.78 16.12
CA LEU A 77 2.19 -3.24 16.01
C LEU A 77 3.58 -3.83 15.71
N GLY A 78 4.63 -3.01 15.72
CA GLY A 78 6.02 -3.44 15.59
C GLY A 78 6.54 -3.49 14.15
N ALA A 79 5.94 -2.77 13.20
CA ALA A 79 6.51 -2.65 11.87
C ALA A 79 7.82 -1.87 11.88
N ASP A 80 8.84 -2.42 11.22
CA ASP A 80 10.16 -1.79 11.02
C ASP A 80 10.20 -0.97 9.72
N LEU A 81 9.41 -1.38 8.73
CA LEU A 81 9.33 -0.77 7.41
C LEU A 81 7.87 -0.53 7.04
N ILE A 82 7.58 0.69 6.59
CA ILE A 82 6.28 1.09 6.07
C ILE A 82 6.39 1.27 4.55
N CYS A 83 5.54 0.56 3.82
CA CYS A 83 5.33 0.75 2.39
C CYS A 83 3.95 1.35 2.15
N PHE A 84 3.80 2.16 1.12
CA PHE A 84 2.51 2.74 0.72
C PHE A 84 2.07 2.18 -0.62
N LEU A 85 0.79 1.83 -0.72
CA LEU A 85 0.17 1.33 -1.94
C LEU A 85 -1.22 1.95 -2.07
N ASP A 86 -1.50 2.61 -3.18
CA ASP A 86 -2.83 3.15 -3.43
C ASP A 86 -3.82 2.03 -3.77
N ALA A 87 -5.09 2.23 -3.41
CA ALA A 87 -6.13 1.20 -3.50
C ALA A 87 -6.44 0.71 -4.93
N ASP A 88 -6.12 1.52 -5.92
CA ASP A 88 -6.27 1.24 -7.35
C ASP A 88 -4.98 0.75 -8.03
N ASN A 89 -3.93 0.50 -7.24
CA ASN A 89 -2.63 0.01 -7.69
C ASN A 89 -2.34 -1.39 -7.17
N TRP A 90 -1.27 -2.01 -7.69
CA TRP A 90 -0.77 -3.30 -7.22
C TRP A 90 0.77 -3.35 -7.30
N TYR A 91 1.36 -4.19 -6.48
CA TYR A 91 2.80 -4.45 -6.48
C TYR A 91 3.18 -5.59 -7.45
N ALA A 92 4.36 -5.47 -8.07
CA ALA A 92 5.03 -6.63 -8.65
C ALA A 92 5.39 -7.64 -7.55
N VAL A 93 5.49 -8.91 -7.89
CA VAL A 93 5.64 -10.01 -6.92
C VAL A 93 6.92 -9.92 -6.07
N ASP A 94 7.96 -9.26 -6.57
CA ASP A 94 9.26 -9.08 -5.92
C ASP A 94 9.46 -7.68 -5.33
N HIS A 95 8.43 -6.82 -5.37
CA HIS A 95 8.54 -5.40 -4.99
C HIS A 95 9.07 -5.23 -3.57
N VAL A 96 8.43 -5.83 -2.58
CA VAL A 96 8.83 -5.68 -1.17
C VAL A 96 10.21 -6.30 -0.91
N ALA A 97 10.50 -7.45 -1.51
CA ALA A 97 11.81 -8.08 -1.38
C ALA A 97 12.92 -7.18 -1.93
N SER A 98 12.68 -6.51 -3.06
CA SER A 98 13.63 -5.56 -3.67
C SER A 98 13.86 -4.33 -2.79
N VAL A 99 12.79 -3.77 -2.19
CA VAL A 99 12.91 -2.64 -1.25
C VAL A 99 13.72 -3.04 0.00
N VAL A 100 13.41 -4.20 0.58
CA VAL A 100 14.15 -4.72 1.76
C VAL A 100 15.62 -4.92 1.45
N ALA A 101 15.94 -5.50 0.29
CA ALA A 101 17.32 -5.69 -0.16
C ALA A 101 18.06 -4.36 -0.35
N CYS A 102 17.41 -3.38 -1.00
CA CYS A 102 17.98 -2.04 -1.19
C CYS A 102 18.31 -1.37 0.15
N ILE A 103 17.40 -1.42 1.13
CA ILE A 103 17.65 -0.86 2.46
C ILE A 103 18.80 -1.59 3.16
N ALA A 104 18.84 -2.92 3.07
CA ALA A 104 19.93 -3.71 3.68
C ALA A 104 21.31 -3.39 3.10
N GLU A 105 21.38 -3.15 1.79
CA GLU A 105 22.62 -2.84 1.09
C GLU A 105 23.08 -1.40 1.31
N THR A 106 22.16 -0.45 1.35
CA THR A 106 22.49 0.99 1.32
C THR A 106 22.39 1.67 2.67
N GLY A 107 21.63 1.10 3.61
CA GLY A 107 21.26 1.76 4.86
C GLY A 107 20.30 2.95 4.67
N ALA A 108 19.66 3.05 3.50
CA ALA A 108 18.76 4.16 3.19
C ALA A 108 17.54 4.15 4.14
N ALA A 109 17.17 5.34 4.61
CA ALA A 109 15.97 5.52 5.43
C ALA A 109 14.69 5.64 4.58
N PHE A 110 14.83 5.87 3.27
CA PHE A 110 13.74 6.03 2.33
C PHE A 110 14.12 5.42 0.97
N VAL A 111 13.17 4.72 0.35
CA VAL A 111 13.31 4.14 -0.99
C VAL A 111 12.10 4.56 -1.84
N SER A 112 12.37 5.12 -3.02
CA SER A 112 11.36 5.41 -4.02
C SER A 112 11.52 4.44 -5.19
N CYS A 113 10.40 3.90 -5.67
CA CYS A 113 10.35 2.93 -6.76
C CYS A 113 9.71 3.52 -8.01
N GLY A 114 10.14 3.08 -9.19
CA GLY A 114 9.46 3.35 -10.45
C GLY A 114 8.05 2.72 -10.50
N ARG A 115 7.25 3.15 -11.47
CA ARG A 115 5.90 2.64 -11.69
C ARG A 115 5.72 2.20 -13.13
N HIS A 116 4.97 1.12 -13.31
CA HIS A 116 4.47 0.70 -14.61
C HIS A 116 3.02 1.19 -14.76
N LEU A 117 2.70 1.72 -15.92
CA LEU A 117 1.34 2.12 -16.28
C LEU A 117 0.67 0.97 -17.05
N HIS A 118 -0.56 0.66 -16.66
CA HIS A 118 -1.39 -0.34 -17.30
C HIS A 118 -2.74 0.28 -17.68
N ASP A 119 -3.38 -0.24 -18.73
CA ASP A 119 -4.75 0.11 -19.04
C ASP A 119 -5.73 -0.58 -18.09
N PRO A 120 -7.04 -0.25 -18.14
CA PRO A 120 -8.04 -0.87 -17.27
C PRO A 120 -8.16 -2.39 -17.42
N ASP A 121 -7.71 -2.96 -18.55
CA ASP A 121 -7.69 -4.41 -18.82
C ASP A 121 -6.41 -5.07 -18.28
N GLY A 122 -5.51 -4.30 -17.65
CA GLY A 122 -4.25 -4.79 -17.07
C GLY A 122 -3.12 -4.93 -18.08
N ARG A 123 -3.25 -4.40 -19.31
CA ARG A 123 -2.19 -4.44 -20.31
C ARG A 123 -1.14 -3.36 -20.01
N TYR A 124 0.13 -3.75 -20.02
CA TYR A 124 1.24 -2.82 -19.87
C TYR A 124 1.26 -1.76 -20.99
N LEU A 125 1.40 -0.50 -20.60
CA LEU A 125 1.46 0.65 -21.50
C LEU A 125 2.86 1.26 -21.57
N ALA A 126 3.43 1.60 -20.41
CA ALA A 126 4.71 2.30 -20.31
C ALA A 126 5.29 2.27 -18.89
N GLU A 127 6.58 2.56 -18.77
CA GLU A 127 7.13 3.00 -17.49
C GLU A 127 6.77 4.45 -17.24
N CYS A 128 6.36 4.75 -15.99
CA CYS A 128 6.24 6.12 -15.53
C CYS A 128 7.59 6.54 -14.96
N PRO A 129 8.33 7.45 -15.59
CA PRO A 129 9.57 7.94 -15.04
C PRO A 129 9.28 8.62 -13.69
N ASN A 130 10.09 8.33 -12.67
CA ASN A 130 10.09 9.15 -11.48
C ASN A 130 10.53 10.54 -11.91
N ILE A 131 9.60 11.48 -11.89
CA ILE A 131 9.94 12.88 -12.05
C ILE A 131 10.44 13.28 -10.67
N ASP A 132 11.77 13.30 -10.49
CA ASP A 132 12.35 14.04 -9.38
C ASP A 132 12.01 15.51 -9.59
N PRO A 133 11.25 16.13 -8.70
CA PRO A 133 11.15 17.58 -8.74
C PRO A 133 12.53 18.12 -8.40
N GLU A 134 13.19 18.71 -9.36
CA GLU A 134 14.38 19.54 -9.12
C GLU A 134 14.06 20.70 -8.17
#